data_55615ef77da2827d44ee4251147c4e63
#
_entry.id   55615ef77da2827d44ee4251147c4e63
#
_cell.length_a   1.000
_cell.length_b   1.000
_cell.length_c   1.000
_cell.angle_alpha   90.00
_cell.angle_beta   90.00
_cell.angle_gamma   90.00
#
_symmetry.space_group_name_H-M   'P 1'
#
loop_
_entity.id
_entity.type
_entity.pdbx_description
1 polymer ?
#
loop_
_entity_poly.entity_id
_entity_poly.type
_entity_poly.pdbx_seq_one_letter_code
_entity_poly.pdbx_strand_id
1 'polypeptide(L)'
;DVDGDLDRDPNAVNSKQLAEQFEWLRQNDYHPVSVDQLEAARNGSKPLPARAVLLTFDDGYESFYSRIFPLLKLYNYPAVMALVGGWLDVKKNGSIQFGTEKKDRAGLLSFEQIREMQGSGLVEFASHTYNFHQGVLANPQGNVQPAVVTREYFPKQKKYETDGQVAKRLQQDFQRSRDQLKKITGVAPRVMVWPYGEWNASAENAARALGFRWFFLLGRNVQKTSFHTSGRIQRHLLVSNPSLSEFADMVRPFKPPVETLRVAHVDLDYVYDPDPVRQSANLDKLLDRIKRLHISTVYLQAFADPDGDGNADAVYFPNQTLPVRADLFNRVAWQLKTRAGVSVYAWMPVQAFDLGASFYREHGVRQWRAQGAPIVAYSAYRRLSFFDPVARKRIVSVYSDLAKHASFQGLLFHDDALLDQDEDFHPQAVHWFGLQGLDLTNYAQWKGDAVQRQRFTALK
;
A
#
# COMPACT_ATOMS: atom_id res chain seq x y z
N ASP A 1 23.23 0.06 -8.18
CA ASP A 1 24.47 -0.05 -8.97
C ASP A 1 25.52 -0.82 -8.18
N VAL A 2 26.46 -1.50 -8.87
CA VAL A 2 27.58 -2.20 -8.23
C VAL A 2 28.87 -1.51 -8.62
N ASP A 3 29.70 -1.22 -7.59
CA ASP A 3 30.90 -0.40 -7.71
C ASP A 3 30.62 1.02 -8.26
N GLY A 4 29.40 1.53 -8.07
CA GLY A 4 29.07 2.92 -8.30
C GLY A 4 29.70 3.85 -7.25
N ASP A 5 29.38 5.13 -7.35
CA ASP A 5 29.85 6.13 -6.38
C ASP A 5 29.14 5.97 -5.03
N LEU A 6 29.77 5.22 -4.13
CA LEU A 6 29.25 4.89 -2.81
C LEU A 6 29.01 6.12 -1.93
N ASP A 7 29.70 7.22 -2.19
CA ASP A 7 29.56 8.46 -1.42
C ASP A 7 28.32 9.25 -1.87
N ARG A 8 27.88 9.06 -3.10
CA ARG A 8 26.77 9.80 -3.70
C ARG A 8 25.51 8.99 -3.93
N ASP A 9 25.64 7.68 -4.14
CA ASP A 9 24.50 6.78 -4.38
C ASP A 9 24.34 5.81 -3.20
N PRO A 10 23.39 6.06 -2.27
CA PRO A 10 23.15 5.18 -1.15
C PRO A 10 22.62 3.79 -1.58
N ASN A 11 22.26 3.62 -2.85
CA ASN A 11 21.83 2.33 -3.39
C ASN A 11 22.98 1.54 -4.04
N ALA A 12 24.17 2.12 -4.10
CA ALA A 12 25.35 1.40 -4.60
C ALA A 12 25.87 0.41 -3.56
N VAL A 13 26.39 -0.72 -4.04
CA VAL A 13 27.07 -1.75 -3.23
C VAL A 13 28.42 -2.08 -3.84
N ASN A 14 29.38 -2.46 -3.01
CA ASN A 14 30.72 -2.82 -3.46
C ASN A 14 30.77 -4.29 -3.87
N SER A 15 31.37 -4.61 -5.03
CA SER A 15 31.45 -5.98 -5.55
C SER A 15 32.24 -6.92 -4.64
N LYS A 16 33.30 -6.43 -3.98
CA LYS A 16 34.07 -7.20 -3.00
C LYS A 16 33.20 -7.59 -1.82
N GLN A 17 32.46 -6.64 -1.27
CA GLN A 17 31.56 -6.87 -0.14
C GLN A 17 30.44 -7.84 -0.50
N LEU A 18 29.91 -7.73 -1.74
CA LEU A 18 28.92 -8.67 -2.23
C LEU A 18 29.48 -10.10 -2.37
N ALA A 19 30.74 -10.25 -2.80
CA ALA A 19 31.39 -11.55 -2.82
C ALA A 19 31.58 -12.12 -1.41
N GLU A 20 31.93 -11.29 -0.42
CA GLU A 20 32.01 -11.70 1.00
C GLU A 20 30.63 -12.12 1.54
N GLN A 21 29.55 -11.43 1.13
CA GLN A 21 28.18 -11.79 1.49
C GLN A 21 27.76 -13.13 0.86
N PHE A 22 28.11 -13.39 -0.40
CA PHE A 22 27.82 -14.67 -1.06
C PHE A 22 28.60 -15.83 -0.39
N GLU A 23 29.86 -15.60 -0.03
CA GLU A 23 30.65 -16.56 0.72
C GLU A 23 30.06 -16.82 2.10
N TRP A 24 29.59 -15.78 2.78
CA TRP A 24 28.90 -15.93 4.07
C TRP A 24 27.62 -16.78 3.94
N LEU A 25 26.80 -16.56 2.89
CA LEU A 25 25.62 -17.40 2.63
C LEU A 25 26.05 -18.88 2.50
N ARG A 26 27.09 -19.17 1.73
CA ARG A 26 27.59 -20.52 1.55
C ARG A 26 28.07 -21.16 2.86
N GLN A 27 28.87 -20.41 3.65
CA GLN A 27 29.43 -20.89 4.92
C GLN A 27 28.40 -21.11 6.01
N ASN A 28 27.24 -20.40 5.93
CA ASN A 28 26.16 -20.50 6.89
C ASN A 28 24.96 -21.35 6.39
N ASP A 29 25.18 -22.15 5.36
CA ASP A 29 24.21 -23.10 4.82
C ASP A 29 22.89 -22.43 4.35
N TYR A 30 23.01 -21.23 3.78
CA TYR A 30 21.91 -20.57 3.07
C TYR A 30 21.90 -21.00 1.61
N HIS A 31 20.71 -21.25 1.09
CA HIS A 31 20.52 -21.77 -0.26
C HIS A 31 19.79 -20.74 -1.14
N PRO A 32 20.48 -20.01 -2.02
CA PRO A 32 19.82 -19.20 -3.03
C PRO A 32 18.93 -20.06 -3.93
N VAL A 33 17.68 -19.66 -4.09
CA VAL A 33 16.64 -20.42 -4.81
C VAL A 33 16.13 -19.66 -6.01
N SER A 34 15.72 -20.40 -7.04
CA SER A 34 15.06 -19.85 -8.24
C SER A 34 13.57 -19.66 -8.04
N VAL A 35 12.93 -18.91 -8.95
CA VAL A 35 11.46 -18.77 -8.99
C VAL A 35 10.79 -20.11 -9.32
N ASP A 36 11.44 -21.01 -10.07
CA ASP A 36 10.92 -22.36 -10.30
C ASP A 36 10.84 -23.18 -9.00
N GLN A 37 11.83 -23.05 -8.13
CA GLN A 37 11.80 -23.69 -6.81
C GLN A 37 10.72 -23.09 -5.92
N LEU A 38 10.49 -21.78 -5.99
CA LEU A 38 9.35 -21.14 -5.32
C LEU A 38 8.00 -21.65 -5.85
N GLU A 39 7.89 -21.81 -7.17
CA GLU A 39 6.68 -22.37 -7.80
C GLU A 39 6.43 -23.82 -7.38
N ALA A 40 7.50 -24.63 -7.36
CA ALA A 40 7.45 -26.02 -6.92
C ALA A 40 7.01 -26.14 -5.44
N ALA A 41 7.51 -25.26 -4.58
CA ALA A 41 7.10 -25.22 -3.19
C ALA A 41 5.65 -24.74 -3.04
N ARG A 42 5.23 -23.76 -3.83
CA ARG A 42 3.87 -23.22 -3.79
C ARG A 42 2.82 -24.24 -4.20
N ASN A 43 3.10 -25.06 -5.21
CA ASN A 43 2.18 -26.10 -5.68
C ASN A 43 2.34 -27.44 -4.94
N GLY A 44 3.24 -27.51 -3.94
CA GLY A 44 3.46 -28.67 -3.11
C GLY A 44 4.30 -29.80 -3.77
N SER A 45 4.83 -29.58 -4.96
CA SER A 45 5.60 -30.63 -5.67
C SER A 45 7.00 -30.85 -5.08
N LYS A 46 7.64 -29.80 -4.52
CA LYS A 46 8.93 -29.90 -3.85
C LYS A 46 9.08 -28.79 -2.82
N PRO A 47 9.40 -29.10 -1.55
CA PRO A 47 9.62 -28.07 -0.52
C PRO A 47 10.88 -27.26 -0.83
N LEU A 48 10.94 -26.03 -0.32
CA LEU A 48 12.17 -25.25 -0.31
C LEU A 48 13.22 -25.88 0.62
N PRO A 49 14.52 -25.73 0.32
CA PRO A 49 15.57 -26.10 1.25
C PRO A 49 15.45 -25.27 2.54
N ALA A 50 16.00 -25.78 3.63
CA ALA A 50 16.20 -24.99 4.83
C ALA A 50 17.03 -23.74 4.50
N ARG A 51 16.75 -22.62 5.17
CA ARG A 51 17.44 -21.34 4.94
C ARG A 51 17.47 -20.92 3.46
N ALA A 52 16.34 -21.11 2.74
CA ALA A 52 16.19 -20.61 1.38
C ALA A 52 16.26 -19.08 1.33
N VAL A 53 17.01 -18.54 0.38
CA VAL A 53 17.15 -17.10 0.12
C VAL A 53 16.88 -16.83 -1.35
N LEU A 54 16.14 -15.77 -1.66
CA LEU A 54 15.93 -15.31 -3.03
C LEU A 54 16.80 -14.07 -3.29
N LEU A 55 17.72 -14.16 -4.25
CA LEU A 55 18.55 -13.04 -4.68
C LEU A 55 17.81 -12.25 -5.76
N THR A 56 17.68 -10.93 -5.57
CA THR A 56 16.98 -10.06 -6.52
C THR A 56 17.74 -8.78 -6.75
N PHE A 57 17.71 -8.30 -8.01
CA PHE A 57 18.36 -7.08 -8.44
C PHE A 57 17.39 -6.29 -9.30
N ASP A 58 17.41 -4.97 -9.18
CA ASP A 58 16.47 -4.09 -9.85
C ASP A 58 17.19 -3.18 -10.87
N ASP A 59 16.42 -2.52 -11.74
CA ASP A 59 16.80 -1.45 -12.67
C ASP A 59 17.55 -1.86 -13.94
N GLY A 60 18.29 -2.97 -13.92
CA GLY A 60 18.99 -3.45 -15.11
C GLY A 60 20.32 -2.72 -15.39
N TYR A 61 21.09 -2.36 -14.37
CA TYR A 61 22.42 -1.79 -14.53
C TYR A 61 23.39 -2.76 -15.19
N GLU A 62 24.29 -2.22 -16.05
CA GLU A 62 25.33 -3.00 -16.73
C GLU A 62 26.28 -3.70 -15.73
N SER A 63 26.51 -3.07 -14.59
CA SER A 63 27.32 -3.65 -13.49
C SER A 63 26.78 -5.00 -12.97
N PHE A 64 25.51 -5.31 -13.16
CA PHE A 64 24.99 -6.65 -12.88
C PHE A 64 25.62 -7.71 -13.80
N TYR A 65 25.78 -7.41 -15.09
CA TYR A 65 26.41 -8.33 -16.03
C TYR A 65 27.93 -8.44 -15.79
N SER A 66 28.59 -7.30 -15.66
CA SER A 66 30.06 -7.27 -15.57
C SER A 66 30.61 -7.67 -14.19
N ARG A 67 29.87 -7.49 -13.11
CA ARG A 67 30.31 -7.74 -11.73
C ARG A 67 29.58 -8.89 -11.05
N ILE A 68 28.24 -8.95 -11.15
CA ILE A 68 27.42 -9.89 -10.38
C ILE A 68 27.27 -11.23 -11.11
N PHE A 69 27.01 -11.21 -12.40
CA PHE A 69 26.82 -12.45 -13.16
C PHE A 69 28.01 -13.41 -13.10
N PRO A 70 29.30 -12.97 -13.13
CA PRO A 70 30.44 -13.85 -12.86
C PRO A 70 30.39 -14.50 -11.47
N LEU A 71 29.96 -13.77 -10.43
CA LEU A 71 29.80 -14.32 -9.08
C LEU A 71 28.68 -15.35 -9.03
N LEU A 72 27.53 -15.06 -9.67
CA LEU A 72 26.41 -16.01 -9.76
C LEU A 72 26.86 -17.33 -10.43
N LYS A 73 27.68 -17.24 -11.48
CA LYS A 73 28.26 -18.43 -12.14
C LYS A 73 29.20 -19.17 -11.21
N LEU A 74 30.08 -18.46 -10.50
CA LEU A 74 31.07 -19.05 -9.58
C LEU A 74 30.39 -19.82 -8.44
N TYR A 75 29.35 -19.27 -7.85
CA TYR A 75 28.62 -19.88 -6.73
C TYR A 75 27.44 -20.77 -7.17
N ASN A 76 27.14 -20.81 -8.47
CA ASN A 76 25.96 -21.45 -9.02
C ASN A 76 24.63 -20.95 -8.33
N TYR A 77 24.54 -19.65 -8.12
CA TYR A 77 23.41 -19.02 -7.44
C TYR A 77 22.40 -18.46 -8.45
N PRO A 78 21.13 -18.89 -8.39
CA PRO A 78 20.09 -18.28 -9.19
C PRO A 78 19.74 -16.89 -8.64
N ALA A 79 19.31 -15.98 -9.55
CA ALA A 79 18.90 -14.64 -9.20
C ALA A 79 17.74 -14.15 -10.11
N VAL A 80 17.05 -13.12 -9.66
CA VAL A 80 16.03 -12.40 -10.45
C VAL A 80 16.56 -10.99 -10.74
N MET A 81 16.50 -10.57 -12.01
CA MET A 81 16.81 -9.22 -12.45
C MET A 81 15.53 -8.54 -12.96
N ALA A 82 15.10 -7.47 -12.33
CA ALA A 82 13.93 -6.69 -12.73
C ALA A 82 14.33 -5.52 -13.64
N LEU A 83 13.67 -5.42 -14.79
CA LEU A 83 14.02 -4.48 -15.84
C LEU A 83 12.92 -3.42 -16.04
N VAL A 84 13.33 -2.15 -16.13
CA VAL A 84 12.46 -1.04 -16.53
C VAL A 84 12.43 -0.97 -18.06
N GLY A 85 11.30 -1.37 -18.64
CA GLY A 85 11.21 -1.56 -20.10
C GLY A 85 11.49 -0.29 -20.90
N GLY A 86 10.96 0.85 -20.48
CA GLY A 86 11.15 2.13 -21.16
C GLY A 86 12.61 2.59 -21.22
N TRP A 87 13.42 2.22 -20.23
CA TRP A 87 14.84 2.53 -20.23
C TRP A 87 15.61 1.73 -21.27
N LEU A 88 15.20 0.48 -21.51
CA LEU A 88 15.82 -0.38 -22.52
C LEU A 88 15.56 0.09 -23.95
N ASP A 89 14.45 0.78 -24.20
CA ASP A 89 14.10 1.31 -25.53
C ASP A 89 14.85 2.60 -25.90
N VAL A 90 15.52 3.23 -24.92
CA VAL A 90 16.35 4.41 -25.20
C VAL A 90 17.57 4.01 -26.04
N LYS A 91 17.92 4.83 -27.04
CA LYS A 91 19.11 4.59 -27.87
C LYS A 91 20.37 4.56 -27.01
N LYS A 92 21.37 3.74 -27.39
CA LYS A 92 22.59 3.51 -26.61
C LYS A 92 23.35 4.79 -26.22
N ASN A 93 23.29 5.83 -27.05
CA ASN A 93 23.89 7.14 -26.79
C ASN A 93 22.94 8.14 -26.15
N GLY A 94 21.78 7.69 -25.70
CA GLY A 94 20.78 8.52 -25.02
C GLY A 94 20.94 8.46 -23.51
N SER A 95 20.07 9.20 -22.81
CA SER A 95 19.98 9.19 -21.35
C SER A 95 18.60 8.82 -20.86
N ILE A 96 18.52 8.21 -19.70
CA ILE A 96 17.30 7.91 -18.98
C ILE A 96 17.13 8.86 -17.81
N GLN A 97 15.89 9.05 -17.36
CA GLN A 97 15.60 9.80 -16.14
C GLN A 97 15.47 8.80 -14.98
N PHE A 98 16.30 8.96 -13.95
CA PHE A 98 16.26 8.19 -12.71
C PHE A 98 16.02 9.17 -11.55
N GLY A 99 14.79 9.24 -11.08
CA GLY A 99 14.39 10.27 -10.10
C GLY A 99 14.64 11.68 -10.65
N THR A 100 15.49 12.44 -9.98
CA THR A 100 15.93 13.80 -10.42
C THR A 100 17.17 13.79 -11.31
N GLU A 101 17.83 12.64 -11.46
CA GLU A 101 19.11 12.50 -12.18
C GLU A 101 18.91 11.98 -13.61
N LYS A 102 19.82 12.36 -14.49
CA LYS A 102 19.98 11.75 -15.81
C LYS A 102 21.12 10.74 -15.74
N LYS A 103 20.88 9.52 -16.19
CA LYS A 103 21.92 8.47 -16.32
C LYS A 103 22.04 8.03 -17.77
N ASP A 104 23.24 7.71 -18.18
CA ASP A 104 23.51 7.28 -19.56
C ASP A 104 22.92 5.88 -19.81
N ARG A 105 22.24 5.69 -20.93
CA ARG A 105 21.71 4.39 -21.35
C ARG A 105 22.81 3.32 -21.47
N ALA A 106 24.04 3.73 -21.79
CA ALA A 106 25.20 2.84 -21.86
C ALA A 106 25.55 2.16 -20.52
N GLY A 107 25.13 2.74 -19.39
CA GLY A 107 25.24 2.15 -18.04
C GLY A 107 24.19 1.08 -17.72
N LEU A 108 23.31 0.73 -18.68
CA LEU A 108 22.31 -0.32 -18.51
C LEU A 108 22.61 -1.52 -19.43
N LEU A 109 22.06 -2.67 -19.06
CA LEU A 109 22.17 -3.93 -19.80
C LEU A 109 21.80 -3.77 -21.29
N SER A 110 22.55 -4.41 -22.15
CA SER A 110 22.22 -4.59 -23.57
C SER A 110 21.28 -5.80 -23.76
N PHE A 111 20.62 -5.86 -24.90
CA PHE A 111 19.77 -7.03 -25.23
C PHE A 111 20.57 -8.32 -25.40
N GLU A 112 21.83 -8.22 -25.85
CA GLU A 112 22.74 -9.35 -25.97
C GLU A 112 23.12 -9.90 -24.59
N GLN A 113 23.48 -9.03 -23.65
CA GLN A 113 23.78 -9.42 -22.27
C GLN A 113 22.57 -10.07 -21.58
N ILE A 114 21.36 -9.51 -21.78
CA ILE A 114 20.12 -10.09 -21.24
C ILE A 114 19.91 -11.51 -21.79
N ARG A 115 20.07 -11.73 -23.10
CA ARG A 115 19.91 -13.06 -23.71
C ARG A 115 20.94 -14.06 -23.23
N GLU A 116 22.20 -13.65 -23.08
CA GLU A 116 23.27 -14.50 -22.55
C GLU A 116 22.94 -14.95 -21.13
N MET A 117 22.55 -14.03 -20.26
CA MET A 117 22.19 -14.33 -18.87
C MET A 117 20.95 -15.23 -18.79
N GLN A 118 19.94 -14.97 -19.61
CA GLN A 118 18.74 -15.83 -19.73
C GLN A 118 19.13 -17.25 -20.16
N GLY A 119 20.00 -17.36 -21.16
CA GLY A 119 20.49 -18.65 -21.70
C GLY A 119 21.32 -19.46 -20.70
N SER A 120 21.90 -18.83 -19.69
CA SER A 120 22.65 -19.50 -18.61
C SER A 120 21.75 -20.32 -17.66
N GLY A 121 20.45 -20.00 -17.60
CA GLY A 121 19.52 -20.58 -16.64
C GLY A 121 19.66 -20.05 -15.19
N LEU A 122 20.65 -19.19 -14.91
CA LEU A 122 20.88 -18.63 -13.57
C LEU A 122 20.06 -17.36 -13.31
N VAL A 123 19.73 -16.60 -14.36
CA VAL A 123 19.03 -15.30 -14.20
C VAL A 123 17.65 -15.37 -14.80
N GLU A 124 16.63 -15.16 -13.97
CA GLU A 124 15.27 -14.93 -14.44
C GLU A 124 14.99 -13.42 -14.55
N PHE A 125 14.42 -12.99 -15.68
CA PHE A 125 14.08 -11.60 -15.88
C PHE A 125 12.65 -11.30 -15.47
N ALA A 126 12.50 -10.28 -14.62
CA ALA A 126 11.24 -9.78 -14.10
C ALA A 126 10.88 -8.41 -14.69
N SER A 127 9.60 -8.06 -14.65
CA SER A 127 9.16 -6.70 -14.97
C SER A 127 9.36 -5.77 -13.77
N HIS A 128 10.00 -4.62 -14.02
CA HIS A 128 10.01 -3.46 -13.12
C HIS A 128 9.14 -2.35 -13.70
N THR A 129 8.02 -2.74 -14.33
CA THR A 129 7.11 -1.93 -15.16
C THR A 129 7.78 -1.47 -16.48
N TYR A 130 6.97 -0.89 -17.39
CA TYR A 130 7.55 -0.30 -18.59
C TYR A 130 8.06 1.14 -18.31
N ASN A 131 7.21 2.00 -17.72
CA ASN A 131 7.52 3.40 -17.53
C ASN A 131 7.04 3.97 -16.19
N PHE A 132 6.77 3.14 -15.18
CA PHE A 132 6.32 3.61 -13.86
C PHE A 132 7.44 3.75 -12.83
N HIS A 133 8.70 3.62 -13.25
CA HIS A 133 9.83 3.96 -12.39
C HIS A 133 10.04 5.48 -12.37
N GLN A 134 8.96 6.21 -12.08
CA GLN A 134 8.91 7.66 -11.99
C GLN A 134 7.75 8.09 -11.09
N GLY A 135 7.75 9.36 -10.71
CA GLY A 135 6.65 9.98 -10.00
C GLY A 135 5.70 10.72 -10.93
N VAL A 136 4.44 10.81 -10.51
CA VAL A 136 3.41 11.65 -11.13
C VAL A 136 2.85 12.64 -10.12
N LEU A 137 2.24 13.72 -10.60
CA LEU A 137 1.64 14.73 -9.74
C LEU A 137 0.41 14.12 -9.02
N ALA A 138 0.46 14.11 -7.68
CA ALA A 138 -0.50 13.41 -6.85
C ALA A 138 -1.60 14.30 -6.28
N ASN A 139 -1.43 15.62 -6.29
CA ASN A 139 -2.39 16.56 -5.71
C ASN A 139 -2.15 18.00 -6.20
N PRO A 140 -3.11 18.92 -5.96
CA PRO A 140 -2.98 20.32 -6.36
C PRO A 140 -1.79 21.06 -5.73
N GLN A 141 -1.27 20.59 -4.61
CA GLN A 141 -0.18 21.22 -3.87
C GLN A 141 1.22 20.85 -4.42
N GLY A 142 1.29 20.05 -5.50
CA GLY A 142 2.54 19.76 -6.20
C GLY A 142 3.33 18.55 -5.69
N ASN A 143 2.76 17.70 -4.82
CA ASN A 143 3.43 16.49 -4.41
C ASN A 143 3.54 15.50 -5.58
N VAL A 144 4.74 14.95 -5.77
CA VAL A 144 5.03 13.91 -6.74
C VAL A 144 5.12 12.57 -5.99
N GLN A 145 4.40 11.57 -6.47
CA GLN A 145 4.32 10.25 -5.83
C GLN A 145 4.46 9.13 -6.87
N PRO A 146 4.80 7.89 -6.46
CA PRO A 146 5.06 6.78 -7.37
C PRO A 146 3.90 6.52 -8.34
N ALA A 147 4.20 6.48 -9.64
CA ALA A 147 3.20 6.43 -10.71
C ALA A 147 2.30 5.19 -10.66
N VAL A 148 2.81 4.05 -10.16
CA VAL A 148 2.06 2.78 -10.06
C VAL A 148 0.82 2.89 -9.18
N VAL A 149 0.91 3.62 -8.06
CA VAL A 149 -0.16 3.67 -7.04
C VAL A 149 -0.92 4.99 -7.04
N THR A 150 -0.42 6.00 -7.74
CA THR A 150 -0.93 7.36 -7.68
C THR A 150 -1.93 7.61 -8.79
N ARG A 151 -3.10 8.13 -8.42
CA ARG A 151 -4.03 8.76 -9.35
C ARG A 151 -3.47 10.12 -9.71
N GLU A 152 -3.14 10.33 -10.99
CA GLU A 152 -2.51 11.57 -11.44
C GLU A 152 -3.49 12.74 -11.38
N TYR A 153 -3.00 13.90 -10.91
CA TYR A 153 -3.72 15.16 -10.92
C TYR A 153 -3.31 16.01 -12.15
N PHE A 154 -4.28 16.47 -12.91
CA PHE A 154 -4.09 17.33 -14.09
C PHE A 154 -4.37 18.79 -13.73
N PRO A 155 -3.33 19.64 -13.52
CA PRO A 155 -3.51 21.01 -13.04
C PRO A 155 -4.34 21.88 -13.97
N LYS A 156 -4.18 21.72 -15.30
CA LYS A 156 -4.91 22.50 -16.30
C LYS A 156 -6.42 22.25 -16.26
N GLN A 157 -6.83 21.00 -15.98
CA GLN A 157 -8.23 20.61 -15.90
C GLN A 157 -8.76 20.67 -14.45
N LYS A 158 -7.87 20.84 -13.47
CA LYS A 158 -8.18 20.74 -12.02
C LYS A 158 -8.93 19.44 -11.69
N LYS A 159 -8.49 18.33 -12.27
CA LYS A 159 -9.13 17.02 -12.16
C LYS A 159 -8.10 15.92 -11.94
N TYR A 160 -8.54 14.85 -11.32
CA TYR A 160 -7.78 13.61 -11.23
C TYR A 160 -8.14 12.65 -12.37
N GLU A 161 -7.24 11.69 -12.65
CA GLU A 161 -7.58 10.56 -13.50
C GLU A 161 -8.88 9.89 -13.03
N THR A 162 -9.71 9.49 -13.99
CA THR A 162 -10.87 8.61 -13.72
C THR A 162 -10.42 7.17 -13.47
N ASP A 163 -11.30 6.33 -12.89
CA ASP A 163 -11.02 4.90 -12.68
C ASP A 163 -10.65 4.20 -13.99
N GLY A 164 -11.34 4.53 -15.09
CA GLY A 164 -11.05 3.98 -16.42
C GLY A 164 -9.68 4.41 -16.96
N GLN A 165 -9.26 5.64 -16.72
CA GLN A 165 -7.93 6.12 -17.13
C GLN A 165 -6.82 5.42 -16.35
N VAL A 166 -6.95 5.28 -15.03
CA VAL A 166 -6.00 4.53 -14.20
C VAL A 166 -5.90 3.08 -14.66
N ALA A 167 -7.04 2.39 -14.82
CA ALA A 167 -7.06 0.99 -15.27
C ALA A 167 -6.39 0.82 -16.63
N LYS A 168 -6.69 1.70 -17.58
CA LYS A 168 -6.08 1.68 -18.94
C LYS A 168 -4.58 1.91 -18.87
N ARG A 169 -4.11 2.89 -18.10
CA ARG A 169 -2.70 3.23 -17.93
C ARG A 169 -1.91 2.06 -17.32
N LEU A 170 -2.42 1.44 -16.28
CA LEU A 170 -1.82 0.26 -15.63
C LEU A 170 -1.74 -0.91 -16.63
N GLN A 171 -2.84 -1.24 -17.31
CA GLN A 171 -2.89 -2.33 -18.26
C GLN A 171 -1.89 -2.13 -19.42
N GLN A 172 -1.85 -0.93 -19.99
CA GLN A 172 -0.97 -0.63 -21.14
C GLN A 172 0.50 -0.71 -20.76
N ASP A 173 0.89 -0.17 -19.62
CA ASP A 173 2.28 -0.21 -19.15
C ASP A 173 2.75 -1.64 -18.89
N PHE A 174 1.98 -2.41 -18.12
CA PHE A 174 2.34 -3.80 -17.78
C PHE A 174 2.32 -4.72 -18.98
N GLN A 175 1.36 -4.55 -19.89
CA GLN A 175 1.33 -5.29 -21.15
C GLN A 175 2.56 -5.01 -22.01
N ARG A 176 2.95 -3.73 -22.12
CA ARG A 176 4.11 -3.32 -22.90
C ARG A 176 5.42 -3.89 -22.30
N SER A 177 5.58 -3.81 -20.98
CA SER A 177 6.73 -4.43 -20.30
C SER A 177 6.78 -5.93 -20.55
N ARG A 178 5.66 -6.61 -20.37
CA ARG A 178 5.55 -8.06 -20.59
C ARG A 178 5.93 -8.48 -22.01
N ASP A 179 5.38 -7.80 -23.00
CA ASP A 179 5.60 -8.15 -24.41
C ASP A 179 7.03 -7.84 -24.85
N GLN A 180 7.62 -6.74 -24.36
CA GLN A 180 9.01 -6.39 -24.58
C GLN A 180 9.95 -7.46 -23.99
N LEU A 181 9.77 -7.83 -22.72
CA LEU A 181 10.59 -8.86 -22.07
C LEU A 181 10.44 -10.20 -22.77
N LYS A 182 9.22 -10.61 -23.14
CA LYS A 182 8.98 -11.82 -23.93
C LYS A 182 9.74 -11.79 -25.26
N LYS A 183 9.77 -10.64 -25.94
CA LYS A 183 10.50 -10.48 -27.21
C LYS A 183 12.02 -10.58 -27.01
N ILE A 184 12.57 -10.08 -25.89
CA ILE A 184 14.02 -10.09 -25.62
C ILE A 184 14.48 -11.46 -25.16
N THR A 185 13.77 -12.09 -24.21
CA THR A 185 14.17 -13.31 -23.50
C THR A 185 13.57 -14.59 -24.08
N GLY A 186 12.56 -14.48 -24.95
CA GLY A 186 11.76 -15.62 -25.41
C GLY A 186 10.68 -16.08 -24.43
N VAL A 187 10.70 -15.60 -23.19
CA VAL A 187 9.77 -16.03 -22.11
C VAL A 187 8.99 -14.84 -21.57
N ALA A 188 7.68 -15.01 -21.38
CA ALA A 188 6.88 -13.99 -20.75
C ALA A 188 7.21 -13.92 -19.23
N PRO A 189 7.48 -12.73 -18.67
CA PRO A 189 7.79 -12.61 -17.25
C PRO A 189 6.57 -12.99 -16.41
N ARG A 190 6.80 -13.74 -15.34
CA ARG A 190 5.80 -14.12 -14.33
C ARG A 190 5.97 -13.36 -13.01
N VAL A 191 7.05 -12.59 -12.89
CA VAL A 191 7.42 -11.80 -11.70
C VAL A 191 7.24 -10.31 -12.01
N MET A 192 6.52 -9.61 -11.14
CA MET A 192 6.43 -8.16 -11.08
C MET A 192 7.17 -7.67 -9.84
N VAL A 193 8.14 -6.79 -10.05
CA VAL A 193 8.84 -6.09 -8.97
C VAL A 193 8.37 -4.65 -8.97
N TRP A 194 7.79 -4.21 -7.85
CA TRP A 194 7.17 -2.90 -7.79
C TRP A 194 8.21 -1.79 -7.63
N PRO A 195 8.23 -0.76 -8.52
CA PRO A 195 9.09 0.41 -8.33
C PRO A 195 8.85 1.06 -6.97
N TYR A 196 9.93 1.42 -6.29
CA TYR A 196 9.92 2.01 -4.94
C TYR A 196 9.25 1.10 -3.86
N GLY A 197 8.92 -0.15 -4.21
CA GLY A 197 8.16 -1.06 -3.37
C GLY A 197 6.68 -0.70 -3.21
N GLU A 198 6.20 0.32 -3.91
CA GLU A 198 4.83 0.83 -3.80
C GLU A 198 3.87 0.04 -4.70
N TRP A 199 2.78 -0.42 -4.11
CA TRP A 199 1.76 -1.19 -4.79
C TRP A 199 0.37 -0.99 -4.17
N ASN A 200 -0.67 -1.29 -4.92
CA ASN A 200 -2.04 -1.36 -4.43
C ASN A 200 -2.82 -2.48 -5.14
N ALA A 201 -4.03 -2.76 -4.64
CA ALA A 201 -4.85 -3.84 -5.19
C ALA A 201 -5.19 -3.64 -6.67
N SER A 202 -5.39 -2.42 -7.13
CA SER A 202 -5.69 -2.12 -8.54
C SER A 202 -4.52 -2.46 -9.45
N ALA A 203 -3.30 -2.08 -9.07
CA ALA A 203 -2.08 -2.40 -9.80
C ALA A 203 -1.82 -3.92 -9.82
N GLU A 204 -1.95 -4.59 -8.66
CA GLU A 204 -1.76 -6.04 -8.60
C GLU A 204 -2.79 -6.79 -9.43
N ASN A 205 -4.08 -6.41 -9.36
CA ASN A 205 -5.13 -7.04 -10.16
C ASN A 205 -4.89 -6.87 -11.67
N ALA A 206 -4.45 -5.68 -12.10
CA ALA A 206 -4.07 -5.44 -13.49
C ALA A 206 -2.90 -6.33 -13.94
N ALA A 207 -1.88 -6.48 -13.11
CA ALA A 207 -0.74 -7.35 -13.39
C ALA A 207 -1.14 -8.83 -13.40
N ARG A 208 -1.97 -9.29 -12.45
CA ARG A 208 -2.49 -10.66 -12.42
C ARG A 208 -3.29 -11.02 -13.67
N ALA A 209 -4.11 -10.10 -14.17
CA ALA A 209 -4.87 -10.27 -15.40
C ALA A 209 -3.97 -10.49 -16.63
N LEU A 210 -2.73 -10.03 -16.60
CA LEU A 210 -1.71 -10.22 -17.64
C LEU A 210 -0.81 -11.45 -17.42
N GLY A 211 -1.06 -12.25 -16.37
CA GLY A 211 -0.35 -13.49 -16.10
C GLY A 211 0.85 -13.37 -15.17
N PHE A 212 1.06 -12.20 -14.54
CA PHE A 212 2.02 -12.11 -13.43
C PHE A 212 1.48 -12.89 -12.22
N ARG A 213 2.35 -13.66 -11.56
CA ARG A 213 1.96 -14.55 -10.45
C ARG A 213 2.75 -14.30 -9.18
N TRP A 214 3.91 -13.66 -9.30
CA TRP A 214 4.81 -13.32 -8.22
C TRP A 214 4.99 -11.81 -8.14
N PHE A 215 4.91 -11.27 -6.94
CA PHE A 215 4.95 -9.83 -6.66
C PHE A 215 5.98 -9.57 -5.57
N PHE A 216 7.06 -8.87 -5.95
CA PHE A 216 8.13 -8.57 -5.01
C PHE A 216 7.96 -7.17 -4.46
N LEU A 217 7.92 -7.09 -3.13
CA LEU A 217 7.62 -5.91 -2.33
C LEU A 217 8.87 -5.48 -1.57
N LEU A 218 8.93 -4.21 -1.16
CA LEU A 218 9.90 -3.71 -0.19
C LEU A 218 9.21 -3.41 1.14
N GLY A 219 9.95 -3.54 2.25
CA GLY A 219 9.48 -3.13 3.57
C GLY A 219 9.79 -4.11 4.69
N ARG A 220 9.75 -3.60 5.92
CA ARG A 220 10.05 -4.36 7.15
C ARG A 220 8.82 -5.06 7.76
N ASN A 221 7.62 -4.67 7.37
CA ASN A 221 6.38 -5.24 7.93
C ASN A 221 6.08 -6.57 7.24
N VAL A 222 6.72 -7.62 7.74
CA VAL A 222 6.38 -8.99 7.41
C VAL A 222 5.00 -9.30 7.99
N GLN A 223 3.94 -8.86 7.32
CA GLN A 223 2.71 -9.63 7.48
C GLN A 223 3.05 -11.03 6.99
N LYS A 224 2.86 -12.03 7.86
CA LYS A 224 3.01 -13.45 7.55
C LYS A 224 1.98 -13.93 6.51
N THR A 225 1.85 -13.19 5.40
CA THR A 225 1.09 -13.69 4.27
C THR A 225 1.93 -14.74 3.62
N SER A 226 1.53 -15.97 3.81
CA SER A 226 2.16 -17.11 3.16
C SER A 226 2.30 -16.81 1.67
N PHE A 227 3.53 -16.85 1.14
CA PHE A 227 3.78 -16.73 -0.30
C PHE A 227 3.00 -17.81 -1.08
N HIS A 228 2.63 -18.91 -0.44
CA HIS A 228 1.83 -19.99 -1.00
C HIS A 228 0.47 -19.50 -1.53
N THR A 229 -0.20 -18.60 -0.81
CA THR A 229 -1.54 -18.12 -1.19
C THR A 229 -1.49 -16.86 -2.03
N SER A 230 -0.66 -15.89 -1.68
CA SER A 230 -0.67 -14.57 -2.31
C SER A 230 0.28 -14.42 -3.49
N GLY A 231 1.38 -15.18 -3.54
CA GLY A 231 2.49 -14.95 -4.47
C GLY A 231 3.29 -13.67 -4.17
N ARG A 232 3.11 -13.07 -3.00
CA ARG A 232 3.83 -11.88 -2.56
C ARG A 232 5.05 -12.29 -1.78
N ILE A 233 6.20 -11.69 -2.10
CA ILE A 233 7.47 -11.89 -1.40
C ILE A 233 8.00 -10.55 -0.98
N GLN A 234 8.23 -10.40 0.32
CA GLN A 234 8.83 -9.21 0.89
C GLN A 234 10.35 -9.31 0.82
N ARG A 235 10.99 -8.22 0.42
CA ARG A 235 12.43 -8.15 0.23
C ARG A 235 13.05 -7.14 1.18
N HIS A 236 14.30 -7.38 1.57
CA HIS A 236 15.17 -6.40 2.17
C HIS A 236 16.02 -5.74 1.08
N LEU A 237 16.09 -4.42 1.11
CA LEU A 237 16.94 -3.66 0.20
C LEU A 237 18.32 -3.49 0.85
N LEU A 238 19.37 -3.93 0.15
CA LEU A 238 20.74 -3.63 0.54
C LEU A 238 21.08 -2.21 0.10
N VAL A 239 21.21 -1.33 1.05
CA VAL A 239 21.53 0.09 0.84
C VAL A 239 22.74 0.49 1.69
N SER A 240 23.41 1.57 1.29
CA SER A 240 24.56 2.11 2.03
C SER A 240 25.68 1.08 2.23
N ASN A 241 25.83 0.16 1.29
CA ASN A 241 26.89 -0.84 1.26
C ASN A 241 27.06 -1.58 2.61
N PRO A 242 26.05 -2.37 3.07
CA PRO A 242 26.02 -2.91 4.42
C PRO A 242 27.21 -3.83 4.69
N SER A 243 27.79 -3.70 5.87
CA SER A 243 28.82 -4.60 6.36
C SER A 243 28.34 -6.05 6.41
N LEU A 244 29.25 -7.01 6.49
CA LEU A 244 28.91 -8.43 6.59
C LEU A 244 28.03 -8.74 7.80
N SER A 245 28.24 -8.05 8.93
CA SER A 245 27.42 -8.20 10.13
C SER A 245 25.99 -7.73 9.89
N GLU A 246 25.81 -6.54 9.30
CA GLU A 246 24.49 -6.00 8.96
C GLU A 246 23.77 -6.88 7.96
N PHE A 247 24.47 -7.37 6.94
CA PHE A 247 23.92 -8.34 5.99
C PHE A 247 23.46 -9.63 6.69
N ALA A 248 24.30 -10.19 7.57
CA ALA A 248 23.96 -11.39 8.33
C ALA A 248 22.70 -11.20 9.18
N ASP A 249 22.54 -10.03 9.79
CA ASP A 249 21.36 -9.70 10.59
C ASP A 249 20.10 -9.51 9.71
N MET A 250 20.26 -9.03 8.47
CA MET A 250 19.13 -8.94 7.51
C MET A 250 18.67 -10.32 7.04
N VAL A 251 19.59 -11.27 6.86
CA VAL A 251 19.30 -12.62 6.31
C VAL A 251 18.80 -13.59 7.39
N ARG A 252 19.25 -13.44 8.62
CA ARG A 252 18.78 -14.26 9.75
C ARG A 252 17.28 -14.10 9.96
N PRO A 253 16.58 -15.13 10.47
CA PRO A 253 15.16 -15.02 10.78
C PRO A 253 14.89 -13.77 11.63
N PHE A 254 14.12 -12.86 11.09
CA PHE A 254 13.82 -11.58 11.71
C PHE A 254 13.10 -11.80 13.04
N LYS A 255 13.76 -11.47 14.13
CA LYS A 255 13.09 -11.18 15.39
C LYS A 255 12.87 -9.66 15.40
N PRO A 256 11.62 -9.18 15.25
CA PRO A 256 11.39 -7.77 15.32
C PRO A 256 11.94 -7.28 16.67
N PRO A 257 12.78 -6.24 16.69
CA PRO A 257 13.10 -5.58 17.95
C PRO A 257 11.77 -5.18 18.57
N VAL A 258 11.68 -5.25 19.89
CA VAL A 258 10.54 -4.68 20.63
C VAL A 258 10.68 -3.17 20.49
N GLU A 259 10.28 -2.64 19.35
CA GLU A 259 10.24 -1.20 19.13
C GLU A 259 9.13 -0.62 20.02
N THR A 260 9.48 0.37 20.81
CA THR A 260 8.48 1.14 21.57
C THR A 260 7.60 1.87 20.55
N LEU A 261 6.37 1.40 20.38
CA LEU A 261 5.38 2.05 19.53
C LEU A 261 4.98 3.39 20.16
N ARG A 262 5.33 4.49 19.50
CA ARG A 262 4.92 5.84 19.88
C ARG A 262 3.90 6.34 18.87
N VAL A 263 2.67 6.49 19.33
CA VAL A 263 1.53 6.86 18.48
C VAL A 263 1.11 8.29 18.78
N ALA A 264 0.80 9.05 17.73
CA ALA A 264 0.11 10.33 17.85
C ALA A 264 -1.20 10.30 17.04
N HIS A 265 -2.28 10.78 17.64
CA HIS A 265 -3.46 11.20 16.91
C HIS A 265 -3.25 12.62 16.38
N VAL A 266 -3.54 12.83 15.13
CA VAL A 266 -3.42 14.13 14.46
C VAL A 266 -4.74 14.47 13.79
N ASP A 267 -5.32 15.53 14.26
CA ASP A 267 -6.52 16.12 13.74
C ASP A 267 -6.17 17.13 12.64
N LEU A 268 -6.65 16.91 11.41
CA LEU A 268 -6.40 17.79 10.30
C LEU A 268 -7.11 19.14 10.39
N ASP A 269 -8.13 19.27 11.23
CA ASP A 269 -8.78 20.56 11.50
C ASP A 269 -7.80 21.57 12.11
N TYR A 270 -6.80 21.11 12.87
CA TYR A 270 -5.72 21.96 13.39
C TYR A 270 -4.57 22.21 12.41
N VAL A 271 -4.46 21.46 11.32
CA VAL A 271 -3.47 21.70 10.26
C VAL A 271 -4.06 22.58 9.16
N TYR A 272 -5.34 22.40 8.90
CA TYR A 272 -6.06 23.16 7.89
C TYR A 272 -6.06 24.67 8.20
N ASP A 273 -5.83 25.46 7.16
CA ASP A 273 -6.04 26.90 7.14
C ASP A 273 -6.50 27.28 5.72
N PRO A 274 -7.48 28.17 5.55
CA PRO A 274 -7.90 28.65 4.24
C PRO A 274 -6.77 29.40 3.51
N ASP A 275 -5.80 29.97 4.25
CA ASP A 275 -4.58 30.52 3.68
C ASP A 275 -3.54 29.42 3.47
N PRO A 276 -3.13 29.13 2.20
CA PRO A 276 -2.17 28.07 1.89
C PRO A 276 -0.79 28.25 2.54
N VAL A 277 -0.39 29.50 2.83
CA VAL A 277 0.91 29.80 3.48
C VAL A 277 0.84 29.37 4.95
N ARG A 278 -0.23 29.74 5.66
CA ARG A 278 -0.45 29.33 7.05
C ARG A 278 -0.64 27.82 7.15
N GLN A 279 -1.42 27.22 6.26
CA GLN A 279 -1.58 25.76 6.19
C GLN A 279 -0.24 25.05 6.02
N SER A 280 0.65 25.55 5.17
CA SER A 280 1.99 24.98 5.00
C SER A 280 2.84 25.13 6.25
N ALA A 281 2.80 26.28 6.92
CA ALA A 281 3.50 26.51 8.19
C ALA A 281 2.97 25.60 9.31
N ASN A 282 1.66 25.33 9.37
CA ASN A 282 1.07 24.38 10.32
C ASN A 282 1.56 22.96 10.07
N LEU A 283 1.64 22.54 8.81
CA LEU A 283 2.19 21.24 8.43
C LEU A 283 3.66 21.10 8.82
N ASP A 284 4.49 22.11 8.57
CA ASP A 284 5.91 22.09 8.97
C ASP A 284 6.05 21.98 10.50
N LYS A 285 5.25 22.74 11.27
CA LYS A 285 5.21 22.60 12.76
C LYS A 285 4.81 21.19 13.21
N LEU A 286 3.84 20.58 12.52
CA LEU A 286 3.44 19.18 12.80
C LEU A 286 4.63 18.24 12.58
N LEU A 287 5.29 18.31 11.42
CA LEU A 287 6.43 17.45 11.08
C LEU A 287 7.57 17.58 12.12
N ASP A 288 7.88 18.81 12.54
CA ASP A 288 8.90 19.05 13.56
C ASP A 288 8.53 18.46 14.93
N ARG A 289 7.25 18.55 15.32
CA ARG A 289 6.77 17.92 16.57
C ARG A 289 6.85 16.40 16.50
N ILE A 290 6.42 15.80 15.41
CA ILE A 290 6.47 14.35 15.19
C ILE A 290 7.91 13.84 15.29
N LYS A 291 8.87 14.53 14.66
CA LYS A 291 10.30 14.17 14.77
C LYS A 291 10.86 14.33 16.18
N ARG A 292 10.63 15.47 16.82
CA ARG A 292 11.13 15.73 18.19
C ARG A 292 10.61 14.75 19.23
N LEU A 293 9.38 14.28 19.07
CA LEU A 293 8.74 13.34 19.98
C LEU A 293 9.06 11.88 19.62
N HIS A 294 9.86 11.66 18.58
CA HIS A 294 10.19 10.31 18.06
C HIS A 294 8.95 9.44 17.86
N ILE A 295 7.89 10.04 17.31
CA ILE A 295 6.67 9.31 16.94
C ILE A 295 7.01 8.31 15.83
N SER A 296 6.51 7.09 15.94
CA SER A 296 6.68 6.05 14.92
C SER A 296 5.42 5.82 14.07
N THR A 297 4.25 6.17 14.61
CA THR A 297 2.96 5.96 13.96
C THR A 297 2.03 7.16 14.19
N VAL A 298 1.38 7.61 13.13
CA VAL A 298 0.39 8.68 13.17
C VAL A 298 -0.97 8.13 12.75
N TYR A 299 -1.98 8.35 13.59
CA TYR A 299 -3.38 8.22 13.24
C TYR A 299 -3.86 9.59 12.77
N LEU A 300 -3.98 9.74 11.45
CA LEU A 300 -4.29 11.01 10.79
C LEU A 300 -5.79 11.06 10.46
N GLN A 301 -6.50 12.02 11.05
CA GLN A 301 -7.90 12.25 10.75
C GLN A 301 -8.09 12.63 9.27
N ALA A 302 -8.94 11.89 8.57
CA ALA A 302 -9.21 12.14 7.15
C ALA A 302 -10.54 12.86 6.90
N PHE A 303 -11.30 13.10 7.95
CA PHE A 303 -12.57 13.85 7.95
C PHE A 303 -12.42 15.19 8.65
N ALA A 304 -13.40 16.07 8.49
CA ALA A 304 -13.50 17.34 9.19
C ALA A 304 -14.70 17.29 10.15
N ASP A 305 -14.46 17.73 11.37
CA ASP A 305 -15.43 17.87 12.46
C ASP A 305 -15.17 19.20 13.17
N PRO A 306 -15.51 20.33 12.49
CA PRO A 306 -15.16 21.67 12.99
C PRO A 306 -15.95 22.11 14.23
N ASP A 307 -17.10 21.50 14.50
CA ASP A 307 -17.94 21.81 15.65
C ASP A 307 -17.70 20.85 16.84
N GLY A 308 -16.92 19.77 16.62
CA GLY A 308 -16.49 18.84 17.65
C GLY A 308 -17.60 17.90 18.13
N ASP A 309 -18.62 17.65 17.32
CA ASP A 309 -19.75 16.77 17.68
C ASP A 309 -19.45 15.27 17.39
N GLY A 310 -18.30 14.97 16.80
CA GLY A 310 -17.84 13.60 16.49
C GLY A 310 -18.37 13.05 15.17
N ASN A 311 -19.12 13.84 14.39
CA ASN A 311 -19.60 13.44 13.08
C ASN A 311 -18.67 13.96 11.97
N ALA A 312 -18.59 13.24 10.86
CA ALA A 312 -17.88 13.75 9.69
C ALA A 312 -18.79 14.68 8.88
N ASP A 313 -18.57 15.99 8.99
CA ASP A 313 -19.29 17.00 8.23
C ASP A 313 -18.77 17.13 6.80
N ALA A 314 -17.46 16.93 6.64
CA ALA A 314 -16.75 16.99 5.39
C ALA A 314 -15.54 16.07 5.46
N VAL A 315 -14.78 15.99 4.35
CA VAL A 315 -13.56 15.19 4.28
C VAL A 315 -12.38 16.01 3.78
N TYR A 316 -11.15 15.51 4.00
CA TYR A 316 -9.91 16.10 3.53
C TYR A 316 -9.32 15.41 2.30
N PHE A 317 -10.17 14.80 1.47
CA PHE A 317 -9.77 14.14 0.22
C PHE A 317 -10.90 14.28 -0.81
N PRO A 318 -10.60 14.18 -2.12
CA PRO A 318 -11.63 14.20 -3.17
C PRO A 318 -12.70 13.14 -2.92
N ASN A 319 -13.97 13.54 -2.85
CA ASN A 319 -15.09 12.71 -2.48
C ASN A 319 -16.37 13.12 -3.21
N GLN A 320 -17.27 12.14 -3.46
CA GLN A 320 -18.56 12.35 -4.13
C GLN A 320 -19.76 12.29 -3.17
N THR A 321 -19.55 11.91 -1.93
CA THR A 321 -20.64 11.68 -0.95
C THR A 321 -20.76 12.80 0.06
N LEU A 322 -19.64 13.26 0.61
CA LEU A 322 -19.55 14.35 1.58
C LEU A 322 -18.92 15.59 0.94
N PRO A 323 -19.16 16.77 1.50
CA PRO A 323 -18.41 17.96 1.14
C PRO A 323 -16.90 17.74 1.32
N VAL A 324 -16.09 18.35 0.46
CA VAL A 324 -14.64 18.36 0.59
C VAL A 324 -14.21 19.68 1.20
N ARG A 325 -13.71 19.67 2.44
CA ARG A 325 -13.22 20.88 3.11
C ARG A 325 -11.93 21.38 2.46
N ALA A 326 -11.02 20.45 2.19
CA ALA A 326 -9.79 20.66 1.43
C ALA A 326 -9.24 19.33 0.93
N ASP A 327 -8.49 19.34 -0.17
CA ASP A 327 -7.71 18.19 -0.62
C ASP A 327 -6.35 18.20 0.09
N LEU A 328 -6.31 17.74 1.33
CA LEU A 328 -5.19 17.91 2.26
C LEU A 328 -4.62 16.59 2.79
N PHE A 329 -5.45 15.56 2.96
CA PHE A 329 -5.04 14.29 3.58
C PHE A 329 -3.88 13.63 2.84
N ASN A 330 -3.95 13.53 1.51
CA ASN A 330 -2.87 12.95 0.69
C ASN A 330 -1.54 13.68 0.92
N ARG A 331 -1.55 15.01 0.92
CA ARG A 331 -0.36 15.84 1.13
C ARG A 331 0.26 15.57 2.51
N VAL A 332 -0.54 15.60 3.57
CA VAL A 332 -0.04 15.45 4.95
C VAL A 332 0.47 14.02 5.17
N ALA A 333 -0.29 13.01 4.75
CA ALA A 333 0.11 11.61 4.85
C ALA A 333 1.45 11.35 4.13
N TRP A 334 1.62 11.86 2.93
CA TRP A 334 2.85 11.73 2.17
C TRP A 334 4.04 12.43 2.84
N GLN A 335 3.85 13.66 3.34
CA GLN A 335 4.90 14.41 4.04
C GLN A 335 5.31 13.73 5.36
N LEU A 336 4.35 13.19 6.10
CA LEU A 336 4.61 12.40 7.32
C LEU A 336 5.45 11.15 7.00
N LYS A 337 5.08 10.41 5.95
CA LYS A 337 5.80 9.22 5.51
C LYS A 337 7.22 9.56 5.05
N THR A 338 7.40 10.56 4.19
CA THR A 338 8.67 10.82 3.50
C THR A 338 9.62 11.74 4.26
N ARG A 339 9.10 12.72 5.01
CA ARG A 339 9.92 13.68 5.77
C ARG A 339 10.08 13.32 7.24
N ALA A 340 9.10 12.65 7.84
CA ALA A 340 9.17 12.24 9.24
C ALA A 340 9.44 10.73 9.43
N GLY A 341 9.35 9.92 8.38
CA GLY A 341 9.65 8.49 8.41
C GLY A 341 8.66 7.65 9.22
N VAL A 342 7.41 8.11 9.38
CA VAL A 342 6.39 7.46 10.20
C VAL A 342 5.39 6.67 9.39
N SER A 343 4.80 5.65 10.02
CA SER A 343 3.62 4.95 9.50
C SER A 343 2.37 5.80 9.67
N VAL A 344 1.55 5.91 8.63
CA VAL A 344 0.31 6.71 8.66
C VAL A 344 -0.89 5.79 8.51
N TYR A 345 -1.85 5.90 9.42
CA TYR A 345 -3.16 5.27 9.35
C TYR A 345 -4.22 6.35 9.17
N ALA A 346 -5.18 6.13 8.31
CA ALA A 346 -6.31 7.04 8.16
C ALA A 346 -7.31 6.80 9.30
N TRP A 347 -7.59 7.84 10.06
CA TRP A 347 -8.60 7.81 11.12
C TRP A 347 -9.94 8.29 10.54
N MET A 348 -10.96 7.43 10.62
CA MET A 348 -12.26 7.62 9.96
C MET A 348 -13.41 7.13 10.85
N PRO A 349 -14.59 7.79 10.82
CA PRO A 349 -15.82 7.26 11.42
C PRO A 349 -16.28 6.00 10.70
N VAL A 350 -17.02 5.16 11.40
CA VAL A 350 -17.64 3.95 10.85
C VAL A 350 -19.07 4.22 10.38
N GLN A 351 -19.85 4.95 11.17
CA GLN A 351 -21.26 5.25 10.94
C GLN A 351 -21.62 6.74 11.02
N ALA A 352 -20.79 7.54 11.71
CA ALA A 352 -21.07 8.94 12.03
C ALA A 352 -20.68 9.88 10.87
N PHE A 353 -21.52 9.95 9.86
CA PHE A 353 -21.38 10.83 8.70
C PHE A 353 -22.58 11.76 8.58
N ASP A 354 -22.37 13.08 8.59
CA ASP A 354 -23.47 14.03 8.38
C ASP A 354 -23.81 14.18 6.89
N LEU A 355 -24.77 13.40 6.45
CA LEU A 355 -25.37 13.47 5.10
C LEU A 355 -26.64 14.33 5.06
N GLY A 356 -26.87 15.12 6.10
CA GLY A 356 -28.02 16.00 6.28
C GLY A 356 -29.19 15.35 7.02
N ALA A 357 -29.96 16.18 7.69
CA ALA A 357 -31.02 15.75 8.59
C ALA A 357 -32.10 14.88 7.92
N SER A 358 -32.42 15.11 6.63
CA SER A 358 -33.36 14.28 5.89
C SER A 358 -32.87 12.87 5.70
N PHE A 359 -31.60 12.73 5.27
CA PHE A 359 -30.97 11.43 5.07
C PHE A 359 -30.88 10.65 6.39
N TYR A 360 -30.48 11.32 7.47
CA TYR A 360 -30.39 10.70 8.78
C TYR A 360 -31.75 10.22 9.33
N ARG A 361 -32.82 10.97 9.11
CA ARG A 361 -34.18 10.52 9.49
C ARG A 361 -34.60 9.24 8.79
N GLU A 362 -34.19 9.04 7.55
CA GLU A 362 -34.54 7.86 6.74
C GLU A 362 -33.62 6.68 7.00
N HIS A 363 -32.31 6.92 7.08
CA HIS A 363 -31.26 5.91 7.03
C HIS A 363 -30.44 5.77 8.34
N GLY A 364 -30.79 6.57 9.37
CA GLY A 364 -30.09 6.56 10.66
C GLY A 364 -30.46 5.39 11.55
N VAL A 365 -29.56 5.08 12.49
CA VAL A 365 -29.81 4.14 13.58
C VAL A 365 -31.07 4.55 14.33
N ARG A 366 -31.92 3.56 14.67
CA ARG A 366 -33.15 3.79 15.43
C ARG A 366 -33.09 3.14 16.78
N GLN A 367 -33.56 3.86 17.78
CA GLN A 367 -33.66 3.39 19.16
C GLN A 367 -35.09 2.90 19.44
N TRP A 368 -35.20 1.76 20.08
CA TRP A 368 -36.45 1.24 20.59
C TRP A 368 -37.00 2.13 21.72
N ARG A 369 -38.32 2.24 21.81
CA ARG A 369 -39.01 2.90 22.90
C ARG A 369 -40.10 2.00 23.47
N ALA A 370 -40.37 2.16 24.78
CA ALA A 370 -41.41 1.37 25.48
C ALA A 370 -42.83 1.70 24.95
N GLN A 371 -43.02 2.90 24.44
CA GLN A 371 -44.30 3.33 23.86
C GLN A 371 -44.05 3.97 22.49
N GLY A 372 -44.81 3.54 21.50
CA GLY A 372 -44.75 4.05 20.14
C GLY A 372 -43.73 3.37 19.23
N ALA A 373 -43.57 3.90 18.02
CA ALA A 373 -42.59 3.41 17.05
C ALA A 373 -41.15 3.75 17.48
N PRO A 374 -40.16 2.96 17.04
CA PRO A 374 -38.73 3.32 17.19
C PRO A 374 -38.48 4.72 16.61
N ILE A 375 -37.68 5.50 17.32
CA ILE A 375 -37.25 6.82 16.87
C ILE A 375 -35.83 6.81 16.40
N VAL A 376 -35.42 7.84 15.64
CA VAL A 376 -34.02 8.08 15.35
C VAL A 376 -33.24 8.19 16.67
N ALA A 377 -32.15 7.44 16.78
CA ALA A 377 -31.37 7.37 18.01
C ALA A 377 -30.78 8.74 18.36
N TYR A 378 -30.94 9.13 19.61
CA TYR A 378 -30.38 10.38 20.15
C TYR A 378 -29.08 10.03 20.87
N SER A 379 -27.98 10.03 20.14
CA SER A 379 -26.65 9.85 20.71
C SER A 379 -25.77 11.03 20.34
N ALA A 380 -24.56 11.09 20.90
CA ALA A 380 -23.55 12.07 20.49
C ALA A 380 -23.27 11.97 18.98
N TYR A 381 -23.31 10.76 18.44
CA TYR A 381 -23.09 10.50 17.01
C TYR A 381 -24.40 10.36 16.23
N ARG A 382 -24.48 10.96 15.06
CA ARG A 382 -25.55 10.75 14.07
C ARG A 382 -25.24 9.52 13.24
N ARG A 383 -25.41 8.34 13.80
CA ARG A 383 -25.01 7.08 13.19
C ARG A 383 -25.96 6.61 12.11
N LEU A 384 -25.40 6.25 10.97
CA LEU A 384 -26.13 5.60 9.88
C LEU A 384 -26.26 4.10 10.15
N SER A 385 -27.43 3.52 9.85
CA SER A 385 -27.66 2.10 10.05
C SER A 385 -26.87 1.25 9.04
N PHE A 386 -26.01 0.36 9.51
CA PHE A 386 -25.33 -0.59 8.63
C PHE A 386 -26.25 -1.65 8.01
N PHE A 387 -27.42 -1.84 8.57
CA PHE A 387 -28.42 -2.74 7.99
C PHE A 387 -29.11 -2.13 6.78
N ASP A 388 -29.10 -0.81 6.64
CA ASP A 388 -29.63 -0.14 5.47
C ASP A 388 -28.63 -0.18 4.29
N PRO A 389 -29.02 -0.78 3.15
CA PRO A 389 -28.14 -0.87 1.98
C PRO A 389 -27.81 0.48 1.36
N VAL A 390 -28.68 1.49 1.50
CA VAL A 390 -28.41 2.84 0.99
C VAL A 390 -27.34 3.53 1.83
N ALA A 391 -27.45 3.46 3.16
CA ALA A 391 -26.43 3.97 4.09
C ALA A 391 -25.08 3.29 3.84
N ARG A 392 -25.05 1.94 3.80
CA ARG A 392 -23.81 1.19 3.50
C ARG A 392 -23.15 1.62 2.20
N LYS A 393 -23.93 1.79 1.14
CA LYS A 393 -23.41 2.23 -0.16
C LYS A 393 -22.73 3.60 -0.06
N ARG A 394 -23.29 4.53 0.71
CA ARG A 394 -22.70 5.86 0.94
C ARG A 394 -21.39 5.76 1.72
N ILE A 395 -21.40 5.01 2.82
CA ILE A 395 -20.20 4.78 3.65
C ILE A 395 -19.08 4.14 2.82
N VAL A 396 -19.37 3.06 2.10
CA VAL A 396 -18.39 2.38 1.23
C VAL A 396 -17.85 3.31 0.15
N SER A 397 -18.69 4.21 -0.40
CA SER A 397 -18.24 5.21 -1.38
C SER A 397 -17.21 6.17 -0.78
N VAL A 398 -17.42 6.65 0.46
CA VAL A 398 -16.46 7.54 1.15
C VAL A 398 -15.09 6.85 1.31
N TYR A 399 -15.08 5.62 1.83
CA TYR A 399 -13.85 4.84 1.99
C TYR A 399 -13.16 4.51 0.66
N SER A 400 -13.95 4.21 -0.36
CA SER A 400 -13.45 3.94 -1.70
C SER A 400 -12.73 5.16 -2.29
N ASP A 401 -13.29 6.34 -2.11
CA ASP A 401 -12.68 7.58 -2.59
C ASP A 401 -11.40 7.91 -1.81
N LEU A 402 -11.36 7.71 -0.49
CA LEU A 402 -10.14 7.84 0.31
C LEU A 402 -9.02 6.92 -0.22
N ALA A 403 -9.33 5.64 -0.43
CA ALA A 403 -8.35 4.66 -0.93
C ALA A 403 -7.85 4.96 -2.34
N LYS A 404 -8.64 5.66 -3.17
CA LYS A 404 -8.25 6.07 -4.53
C LYS A 404 -7.30 7.26 -4.55
N HIS A 405 -7.34 8.11 -3.53
CA HIS A 405 -6.66 9.41 -3.53
C HIS A 405 -5.48 9.50 -2.55
N ALA A 406 -5.26 8.50 -1.70
CA ALA A 406 -4.16 8.53 -0.74
C ALA A 406 -3.56 7.14 -0.50
N SER A 407 -2.27 7.13 -0.13
CA SER A 407 -1.55 5.94 0.30
C SER A 407 -1.32 6.01 1.82
N PHE A 408 -1.79 4.99 2.54
CA PHE A 408 -1.66 4.86 3.99
C PHE A 408 -1.55 3.38 4.40
N GLN A 409 -1.08 3.10 5.62
CA GLN A 409 -0.78 1.74 6.09
C GLN A 409 -2.04 0.94 6.42
N GLY A 410 -3.08 1.60 6.91
CA GLY A 410 -4.33 0.99 7.33
C GLY A 410 -5.32 2.02 7.85
N LEU A 411 -6.43 1.52 8.38
CA LEU A 411 -7.51 2.33 8.94
C LEU A 411 -7.51 2.24 10.47
N LEU A 412 -7.72 3.36 11.13
CA LEU A 412 -8.20 3.43 12.49
C LEU A 412 -9.67 3.82 12.45
N PHE A 413 -10.52 3.00 12.99
CA PHE A 413 -11.94 3.30 13.13
C PHE A 413 -12.19 4.13 14.37
N HIS A 414 -13.08 5.09 14.25
CA HIS A 414 -13.63 5.85 15.38
C HIS A 414 -14.50 4.93 16.25
N ASP A 415 -14.81 5.34 17.49
CA ASP A 415 -15.62 4.57 18.43
C ASP A 415 -17.15 4.70 18.20
N ASP A 416 -17.56 5.31 17.12
CA ASP A 416 -18.94 5.57 16.74
C ASP A 416 -19.74 4.31 16.33
N ALA A 417 -19.07 3.17 16.15
CA ALA A 417 -19.71 1.90 15.78
C ALA A 417 -20.42 1.18 16.94
N LEU A 418 -20.24 1.66 18.16
CA LEU A 418 -20.87 1.06 19.33
C LEU A 418 -22.35 1.36 19.37
N LEU A 419 -23.18 0.33 19.27
CA LEU A 419 -24.63 0.41 19.39
C LEU A 419 -25.09 0.10 20.82
N ASP A 420 -26.01 0.90 21.35
CA ASP A 420 -26.63 0.62 22.65
C ASP A 420 -27.54 -0.62 22.61
N GLN A 421 -27.93 -1.11 23.79
CA GLN A 421 -28.78 -2.31 23.89
C GLN A 421 -30.10 -2.16 23.11
N ASP A 422 -30.66 -0.96 23.10
CA ASP A 422 -31.93 -0.63 22.45
C ASP A 422 -31.75 -0.12 21.00
N GLU A 423 -30.62 -0.42 20.35
CA GLU A 423 -30.26 -0.08 18.98
C GLU A 423 -29.75 -1.33 18.24
N ASP A 424 -29.85 -1.55 16.95
CA ASP A 424 -30.50 -0.73 15.94
C ASP A 424 -31.90 -1.29 15.62
N PHE A 425 -32.91 -0.45 15.60
CA PHE A 425 -34.30 -0.78 15.23
C PHE A 425 -34.72 -0.15 13.91
N HIS A 426 -33.77 0.16 13.02
CA HIS A 426 -34.08 0.53 11.65
C HIS A 426 -34.89 -0.60 10.97
N PRO A 427 -35.87 -0.33 10.09
CA PRO A 427 -36.69 -1.38 9.46
C PRO A 427 -35.89 -2.50 8.81
N GLN A 428 -34.77 -2.18 8.17
CA GLN A 428 -33.86 -3.17 7.57
C GLN A 428 -33.13 -3.99 8.63
N ALA A 429 -32.79 -3.41 9.78
CA ALA A 429 -32.23 -4.12 10.91
C ALA A 429 -33.24 -5.11 11.48
N VAL A 430 -34.49 -4.66 11.73
CA VAL A 430 -35.59 -5.52 12.20
C VAL A 430 -35.79 -6.70 11.26
N HIS A 431 -35.82 -6.47 9.96
CA HIS A 431 -35.94 -7.53 8.97
C HIS A 431 -34.75 -8.51 9.04
N TRP A 432 -33.52 -8.00 9.07
CA TRP A 432 -32.31 -8.82 9.11
C TRP A 432 -32.23 -9.69 10.37
N PHE A 433 -32.51 -9.12 11.55
CA PHE A 433 -32.56 -9.88 12.81
C PHE A 433 -33.65 -10.95 12.80
N GLY A 434 -34.81 -10.66 12.17
CA GLY A 434 -35.87 -11.65 11.95
C GLY A 434 -35.38 -12.87 11.16
N LEU A 435 -34.58 -12.65 10.10
CA LEU A 435 -33.94 -13.74 9.35
C LEU A 435 -32.94 -14.57 10.18
N GLN A 436 -32.36 -13.95 11.22
CA GLN A 436 -31.49 -14.64 12.18
C GLN A 436 -32.30 -15.29 13.34
N GLY A 437 -33.62 -15.28 13.29
CA GLY A 437 -34.51 -15.85 14.31
C GLY A 437 -34.63 -15.01 15.59
N LEU A 438 -34.37 -13.69 15.49
CA LEU A 438 -34.61 -12.71 16.55
C LEU A 438 -35.74 -11.75 16.13
N ASP A 439 -36.90 -11.87 16.73
CA ASP A 439 -38.03 -10.98 16.45
C ASP A 439 -37.95 -9.69 17.26
N LEU A 440 -37.42 -8.63 16.66
CA LEU A 440 -37.34 -7.32 17.29
C LEU A 440 -38.68 -6.63 17.44
N THR A 441 -39.76 -7.07 16.75
CA THR A 441 -41.09 -6.54 16.96
C THR A 441 -41.63 -6.86 18.34
N ASN A 442 -41.19 -7.98 18.92
CA ASN A 442 -41.51 -8.45 20.28
C ASN A 442 -40.40 -8.13 21.29
N TYR A 443 -39.51 -7.21 21.03
CA TYR A 443 -38.35 -6.88 21.88
C TYR A 443 -38.75 -6.60 23.34
N ALA A 444 -39.87 -5.90 23.59
CA ALA A 444 -40.38 -5.63 24.93
C ALA A 444 -40.59 -6.87 25.78
N GLN A 445 -40.96 -8.01 25.15
CA GLN A 445 -41.26 -9.25 25.84
C GLN A 445 -39.99 -10.00 26.25
N TRP A 446 -38.96 -9.97 25.43
CA TRP A 446 -37.75 -10.74 25.68
C TRP A 446 -36.51 -9.91 26.08
N LYS A 447 -36.58 -8.59 26.10
CA LYS A 447 -35.46 -7.74 26.51
C LYS A 447 -34.94 -7.97 27.92
N GLY A 448 -35.74 -8.59 28.79
CA GLY A 448 -35.38 -9.07 30.11
C GLY A 448 -34.64 -10.40 30.11
N ASP A 449 -34.73 -11.18 29.03
CA ASP A 449 -34.09 -12.48 28.88
C ASP A 449 -32.59 -12.32 28.55
N ALA A 450 -31.72 -12.81 29.43
CA ALA A 450 -30.26 -12.66 29.29
C ALA A 450 -29.73 -13.39 28.05
N VAL A 451 -30.29 -14.54 27.67
CA VAL A 451 -29.85 -15.33 26.50
C VAL A 451 -30.18 -14.61 25.21
N GLN A 452 -31.40 -14.09 25.07
CA GLN A 452 -31.82 -13.34 23.88
C GLN A 452 -31.04 -12.05 23.75
N ARG A 453 -30.78 -11.33 24.84
CA ARG A 453 -29.92 -10.11 24.83
C ARG A 453 -28.51 -10.42 24.40
N GLN A 454 -27.89 -11.49 24.94
CA GLN A 454 -26.53 -11.88 24.54
C GLN A 454 -26.48 -12.20 23.04
N ARG A 455 -27.49 -12.94 22.54
CA ARG A 455 -27.62 -13.26 21.12
C ARG A 455 -27.77 -11.98 20.26
N PHE A 456 -28.60 -11.05 20.69
CA PHE A 456 -28.83 -9.78 20.02
C PHE A 456 -27.52 -8.96 19.96
N THR A 457 -26.79 -8.86 21.07
CA THR A 457 -25.50 -8.17 21.13
C THR A 457 -24.44 -8.84 20.26
N ALA A 458 -24.42 -10.17 20.21
CA ALA A 458 -23.45 -10.91 19.39
C ALA A 458 -23.69 -10.79 17.88
N LEU A 459 -24.91 -10.43 17.47
CA LEU A 459 -25.28 -10.25 16.06
C LEU A 459 -25.17 -8.79 15.58
N LYS A 460 -25.00 -7.82 16.48
CA LYS A 460 -24.69 -6.42 16.14
C LYS A 460 -23.26 -6.28 15.65
#